data_212f388119dd5ee62823f182ef1f4d0a
#
_entry.id   212f388119dd5ee62823f182ef1f4d0a
#
_cell.length_a   1.000
_cell.length_b   1.000
_cell.length_c   1.000
_cell.angle_alpha   90.00
_cell.angle_beta   90.00
_cell.angle_gamma   90.00
#
_symmetry.space_group_name_H-M   'P 1'
#
loop_
_entity.id
_entity.type
_entity.pdbx_description
1 polymer ?
#
loop_
_entity_poly.entity_id
_entity_poly.type
_entity_poly.pdbx_seq_one_letter_code
_entity_poly.pdbx_strand_id
1 'polypeptide(L)'
;MKRRNIVATLYGIKVEQAVEVAETLVELGITNIEIPLNSPNPFGSISAITRALGEKAIIGAGMALNRIDVDGLKVLGGKFISSPNCNPEIISLTKGLGLLSWPGVVTPSECFTALAAGADGLNVTPASMAGINGFKALRALLPEGTPLYAVGGVKLSEFKKYVQAGCSGFGLGSEIYIPGWSIDKVADKAAAAVDAHDTVFDGF
;
A
#
# COMPACT_ATOMS: atom_id res chain seq x y z
N MET A 1 15.69 -12.04 1.47
CA MET A 1 15.43 -10.74 0.85
C MET A 1 15.02 -9.78 1.96
N LYS A 2 15.56 -8.56 2.02
CA LYS A 2 15.17 -7.55 3.01
C LYS A 2 13.72 -7.11 2.72
N ARG A 3 12.85 -7.20 3.72
CA ARG A 3 11.47 -6.70 3.58
C ARG A 3 11.46 -5.19 3.80
N ARG A 4 10.94 -4.46 2.82
CA ARG A 4 10.76 -3.02 2.89
C ARG A 4 9.29 -2.66 3.08
N ASN A 5 9.03 -1.65 3.89
CA ASN A 5 7.67 -1.14 4.12
C ASN A 5 7.25 -0.18 2.99
N ILE A 6 7.36 -0.68 1.75
CA ILE A 6 6.84 -0.02 0.55
C ILE A 6 5.70 -0.87 0.01
N VAL A 7 4.57 -0.24 -0.28
CA VAL A 7 3.45 -0.80 -1.02
C VAL A 7 3.44 -0.16 -2.40
N ALA A 8 3.67 -0.94 -3.44
CA ALA A 8 3.57 -0.48 -4.83
C ALA A 8 2.11 -0.56 -5.29
N THR A 9 1.49 0.58 -5.56
CA THR A 9 0.13 0.69 -6.07
C THR A 9 0.15 0.81 -7.59
N LEU A 10 -0.29 -0.24 -8.30
CA LEU A 10 -0.23 -0.33 -9.76
C LEU A 10 -1.52 0.19 -10.41
N TYR A 11 -1.72 1.49 -10.33
CA TYR A 11 -2.92 2.16 -10.83
C TYR A 11 -3.06 2.01 -12.35
N GLY A 12 -4.19 1.48 -12.81
CA GLY A 12 -4.47 1.35 -14.24
C GLY A 12 -3.68 0.26 -14.97
N ILE A 13 -3.02 -0.65 -14.23
CA ILE A 13 -2.29 -1.78 -14.82
C ILE A 13 -3.23 -2.69 -15.62
N LYS A 14 -2.77 -3.14 -16.78
CA LYS A 14 -3.45 -4.15 -17.60
C LYS A 14 -2.95 -5.54 -17.24
N VAL A 15 -3.81 -6.55 -17.40
CA VAL A 15 -3.51 -7.95 -17.07
C VAL A 15 -2.26 -8.46 -17.77
N GLU A 16 -2.06 -8.06 -19.02
CA GLU A 16 -0.96 -8.49 -19.88
C GLU A 16 0.42 -8.06 -19.38
N GLN A 17 0.47 -6.95 -18.62
CA GLN A 17 1.71 -6.38 -18.06
C GLN A 17 1.88 -6.68 -16.57
N ALA A 18 0.81 -7.15 -15.91
CA ALA A 18 0.73 -7.19 -14.46
C ALA A 18 1.80 -8.10 -13.83
N VAL A 19 2.06 -9.26 -14.42
CA VAL A 19 3.06 -10.22 -13.90
C VAL A 19 4.46 -9.67 -14.10
N GLU A 20 4.82 -9.21 -15.29
CA GLU A 20 6.16 -8.68 -15.60
C GLU A 20 6.53 -7.48 -14.72
N VAL A 21 5.60 -6.54 -14.54
CA VAL A 21 5.79 -5.40 -13.63
C VAL A 21 5.97 -5.87 -12.19
N ALA A 22 5.15 -6.81 -11.73
CA ALA A 22 5.23 -7.34 -10.36
C ALA A 22 6.54 -8.11 -10.12
N GLU A 23 7.02 -8.90 -11.08
CA GLU A 23 8.32 -9.58 -11.03
C GLU A 23 9.47 -8.59 -10.87
N THR A 24 9.49 -7.54 -11.69
CA THR A 24 10.49 -6.46 -11.61
C THR A 24 10.52 -5.81 -10.23
N LEU A 25 9.34 -5.52 -9.64
CA LEU A 25 9.26 -4.94 -8.31
C LEU A 25 9.79 -5.88 -7.23
N VAL A 26 9.42 -7.17 -7.30
CA VAL A 26 9.86 -8.20 -6.35
C VAL A 26 11.38 -8.41 -6.41
N GLU A 27 11.97 -8.44 -7.60
CA GLU A 27 13.43 -8.56 -7.79
C GLU A 27 14.20 -7.41 -7.16
N LEU A 28 13.62 -6.20 -7.18
CA LEU A 28 14.15 -5.01 -6.50
C LEU A 28 13.84 -4.97 -4.99
N GLY A 29 13.06 -5.93 -4.47
CA GLY A 29 12.74 -6.05 -3.05
C GLY A 29 11.51 -5.26 -2.61
N ILE A 30 10.64 -4.84 -3.53
CA ILE A 30 9.30 -4.33 -3.24
C ILE A 30 8.33 -5.49 -3.33
N THR A 31 7.96 -6.05 -2.20
CA THR A 31 7.16 -7.29 -2.11
C THR A 31 5.69 -7.07 -1.78
N ASN A 32 5.27 -5.87 -1.39
CA ASN A 32 3.86 -5.56 -1.18
C ASN A 32 3.32 -4.87 -2.42
N ILE A 33 2.40 -5.51 -3.13
CA ILE A 33 1.84 -5.05 -4.41
C ILE A 33 0.33 -4.91 -4.29
N GLU A 34 -0.16 -3.73 -4.59
CA GLU A 34 -1.57 -3.37 -4.54
C GLU A 34 -2.10 -3.14 -5.96
N ILE A 35 -3.21 -3.80 -6.29
CA ILE A 35 -3.96 -3.54 -7.52
C ILE A 35 -5.24 -2.79 -7.16
N PRO A 36 -5.37 -1.52 -7.54
CA PRO A 36 -6.61 -0.77 -7.33
C PRO A 36 -7.77 -1.36 -8.14
N LEU A 37 -8.92 -1.57 -7.48
CA LEU A 37 -10.09 -2.22 -8.08
C LEU A 37 -10.79 -1.37 -9.15
N ASN A 38 -10.44 -0.11 -9.28
CA ASN A 38 -10.86 0.75 -10.40
C ASN A 38 -9.88 0.71 -11.60
N SER A 39 -8.93 -0.22 -11.62
CA SER A 39 -8.08 -0.52 -12.78
C SER A 39 -8.80 -1.40 -13.81
N PRO A 40 -8.32 -1.48 -15.06
CA PRO A 40 -8.88 -2.42 -16.05
C PRO A 40 -8.73 -3.88 -15.60
N ASN A 41 -9.84 -4.62 -15.53
CA ASN A 41 -9.88 -6.03 -15.12
C ASN A 41 -9.00 -6.35 -13.89
N PRO A 42 -9.23 -5.70 -12.73
CA PRO A 42 -8.33 -5.76 -11.58
C PRO A 42 -8.21 -7.17 -11.01
N PHE A 43 -9.30 -7.93 -10.94
CA PHE A 43 -9.29 -9.30 -10.46
C PHE A 43 -8.51 -10.25 -11.39
N GLY A 44 -8.49 -9.98 -12.69
CA GLY A 44 -7.63 -10.69 -13.64
C GLY A 44 -6.15 -10.45 -13.35
N SER A 45 -5.74 -9.19 -13.09
CA SER A 45 -4.38 -8.83 -12.71
C SER A 45 -3.99 -9.46 -11.37
N ILE A 46 -4.84 -9.36 -10.34
CA ILE A 46 -4.62 -9.98 -9.02
C ILE A 46 -4.42 -11.49 -9.17
N SER A 47 -5.30 -12.17 -9.91
CA SER A 47 -5.22 -13.62 -10.14
C SER A 47 -3.91 -14.02 -10.83
N ALA A 48 -3.51 -13.28 -11.87
CA ALA A 48 -2.28 -13.57 -12.60
C ALA A 48 -1.03 -13.41 -11.71
N ILE A 49 -0.94 -12.29 -10.97
CA ILE A 49 0.20 -12.02 -10.08
C ILE A 49 0.23 -13.02 -8.91
N THR A 50 -0.92 -13.30 -8.29
CA THR A 50 -0.98 -14.24 -7.16
C THR A 50 -0.53 -15.64 -7.56
N ARG A 51 -0.91 -16.13 -8.74
CA ARG A 51 -0.44 -17.42 -9.26
C ARG A 51 1.05 -17.44 -9.55
N ALA A 52 1.61 -16.36 -10.07
CA ALA A 52 3.01 -16.29 -10.43
C ALA A 52 3.93 -16.03 -9.21
N LEU A 53 3.50 -15.20 -8.27
CA LEU A 53 4.37 -14.62 -7.23
C LEU A 53 3.82 -14.73 -5.81
N GLY A 54 2.70 -15.40 -5.57
CA GLY A 54 2.02 -15.41 -4.26
C GLY A 54 2.86 -15.93 -3.09
N GLU A 55 3.93 -16.68 -3.34
CA GLU A 55 4.90 -17.11 -2.32
C GLU A 55 6.02 -16.06 -2.09
N LYS A 56 6.27 -15.20 -3.07
CA LYS A 56 7.36 -14.22 -3.05
C LYS A 56 6.89 -12.82 -2.69
N ALA A 57 5.60 -12.53 -2.89
CA ALA A 57 4.99 -11.22 -2.70
C ALA A 57 3.67 -11.29 -1.92
N ILE A 58 3.31 -10.18 -1.30
CA ILE A 58 2.05 -9.97 -0.60
C ILE A 58 1.15 -9.15 -1.54
N ILE A 59 0.17 -9.80 -2.14
CA ILE A 59 -0.70 -9.17 -3.13
C ILE A 59 -1.99 -8.72 -2.45
N GLY A 60 -2.40 -7.49 -2.71
CA GLY A 60 -3.61 -6.90 -2.18
C GLY A 60 -4.46 -6.18 -3.21
N ALA A 61 -5.66 -5.85 -2.79
CA ALA A 61 -6.57 -4.98 -3.53
C ALA A 61 -6.66 -3.60 -2.88
N GLY A 62 -6.51 -2.56 -3.69
CA GLY A 62 -6.75 -1.19 -3.30
C GLY A 62 -8.13 -0.70 -3.74
N MET A 63 -8.56 0.43 -3.19
CA MET A 63 -9.85 1.04 -3.51
C MET A 63 -11.06 0.13 -3.22
N ALA A 64 -10.93 -0.81 -2.27
CA ALA A 64 -12.01 -1.70 -1.85
C ALA A 64 -13.04 -0.93 -1.00
N LEU A 65 -14.31 -0.96 -1.43
CA LEU A 65 -15.39 -0.17 -0.83
C LEU A 65 -16.56 -1.01 -0.32
N ASN A 66 -16.61 -2.28 -0.69
CA ASN A 66 -17.75 -3.14 -0.38
C ASN A 66 -17.33 -4.60 -0.14
N ARG A 67 -18.30 -5.41 0.29
CA ARG A 67 -18.08 -6.83 0.60
C ARG A 67 -17.58 -7.64 -0.60
N ILE A 68 -18.10 -7.37 -1.80
CA ILE A 68 -17.75 -8.13 -3.01
C ILE A 68 -16.27 -7.95 -3.34
N ASP A 69 -15.73 -6.75 -3.10
CA ASP A 69 -14.31 -6.45 -3.28
C ASP A 69 -13.43 -7.33 -2.38
N VAL A 70 -13.82 -7.45 -1.10
CA VAL A 70 -13.07 -8.22 -0.09
C VAL A 70 -13.17 -9.72 -0.37
N ASP A 71 -14.38 -10.23 -0.62
CA ASP A 71 -14.63 -11.63 -0.93
C ASP A 71 -13.90 -12.05 -2.23
N GLY A 72 -13.92 -11.19 -3.25
CA GLY A 72 -13.22 -11.40 -4.52
C GLY A 72 -11.70 -11.54 -4.32
N LEU A 73 -11.10 -10.64 -3.55
CA LEU A 73 -9.66 -10.77 -3.23
C LEU A 73 -9.35 -12.07 -2.49
N LYS A 74 -10.16 -12.43 -1.49
CA LYS A 74 -9.96 -13.65 -0.69
C LYS A 74 -9.96 -14.90 -1.55
N VAL A 75 -10.92 -15.02 -2.47
CA VAL A 75 -11.05 -16.16 -3.41
C VAL A 75 -9.80 -16.30 -4.29
N LEU A 76 -9.19 -15.19 -4.68
CA LEU A 76 -7.99 -15.16 -5.51
C LEU A 76 -6.68 -15.38 -4.74
N GLY A 77 -6.74 -15.57 -3.42
CA GLY A 77 -5.57 -15.80 -2.57
C GLY A 77 -4.78 -14.55 -2.21
N GLY A 78 -5.34 -13.36 -2.44
CA GLY A 78 -4.76 -12.11 -1.98
C GLY A 78 -4.68 -12.02 -0.46
N LYS A 79 -3.89 -11.09 0.06
CA LYS A 79 -3.48 -11.05 1.47
C LYS A 79 -3.89 -9.79 2.22
N PHE A 80 -4.13 -8.67 1.55
CA PHE A 80 -4.52 -7.43 2.21
C PHE A 80 -5.53 -6.61 1.41
N ILE A 81 -6.33 -5.86 2.13
CA ILE A 81 -7.25 -4.84 1.61
C ILE A 81 -6.73 -3.46 2.01
N SER A 82 -6.66 -2.58 1.03
CA SER A 82 -6.46 -1.15 1.21
C SER A 82 -7.73 -0.42 0.77
N SER A 83 -8.30 0.38 1.65
CA SER A 83 -9.50 1.17 1.36
C SER A 83 -9.15 2.66 1.29
N PRO A 84 -9.81 3.46 0.44
CA PRO A 84 -9.56 4.90 0.39
C PRO A 84 -10.17 5.66 1.57
N ASN A 85 -10.99 4.99 2.37
CA ASN A 85 -11.75 5.54 3.48
C ASN A 85 -11.72 4.63 4.70
N CYS A 86 -12.19 5.13 5.83
CA CYS A 86 -12.39 4.36 7.05
C CYS A 86 -13.85 3.85 7.11
N ASN A 87 -14.06 2.60 6.71
CA ASN A 87 -15.35 1.90 6.88
C ASN A 87 -15.18 0.73 7.86
N PRO A 88 -15.72 0.83 9.10
CA PRO A 88 -15.55 -0.20 10.13
C PRO A 88 -16.09 -1.58 9.71
N GLU A 89 -17.17 -1.62 8.92
CA GLU A 89 -17.77 -2.87 8.46
C GLU A 89 -16.82 -3.61 7.50
N ILE A 90 -16.21 -2.87 6.56
CA ILE A 90 -15.23 -3.45 5.62
C ILE A 90 -13.96 -3.88 6.33
N ILE A 91 -13.49 -3.09 7.31
CA ILE A 91 -12.32 -3.45 8.13
C ILE A 91 -12.60 -4.75 8.89
N SER A 92 -13.71 -4.82 9.62
CA SER A 92 -14.10 -6.02 10.41
C SER A 92 -14.31 -7.25 9.52
N LEU A 93 -14.94 -7.10 8.36
CA LEU A 93 -15.09 -8.16 7.37
C LEU A 93 -13.74 -8.67 6.88
N THR A 94 -12.84 -7.76 6.51
CA THR A 94 -11.48 -8.07 6.06
C THR A 94 -10.74 -8.90 7.12
N LYS A 95 -10.81 -8.47 8.37
CA LYS A 95 -10.21 -9.19 9.51
C LYS A 95 -10.85 -10.54 9.75
N GLY A 96 -12.18 -10.63 9.68
CA GLY A 96 -12.92 -11.89 9.83
C GLY A 96 -12.55 -12.95 8.79
N LEU A 97 -12.10 -12.53 7.61
CA LEU A 97 -11.60 -13.40 6.55
C LEU A 97 -10.10 -13.71 6.66
N GLY A 98 -9.42 -13.24 7.70
CA GLY A 98 -7.99 -13.46 7.92
C GLY A 98 -7.09 -12.67 6.96
N LEU A 99 -7.58 -11.58 6.40
CA LEU A 99 -6.80 -10.67 5.58
C LEU A 99 -6.25 -9.51 6.43
N LEU A 100 -5.18 -8.84 5.95
CA LEU A 100 -4.72 -7.59 6.53
C LEU A 100 -5.60 -6.44 6.04
N SER A 101 -5.87 -5.47 6.92
CA SER A 101 -6.70 -4.30 6.62
C SER A 101 -5.91 -3.01 6.84
N TRP A 102 -5.77 -2.21 5.77
CA TRP A 102 -5.10 -0.91 5.77
C TRP A 102 -6.04 0.18 5.25
N PRO A 103 -6.96 0.69 6.10
CA PRO A 103 -7.90 1.74 5.73
C PRO A 103 -7.25 3.10 5.59
N GLY A 104 -7.84 3.94 4.73
CA GLY A 104 -7.51 5.34 4.57
C GLY A 104 -8.07 6.19 5.69
N VAL A 105 -7.22 7.07 6.26
CA VAL A 105 -7.56 7.96 7.37
C VAL A 105 -6.86 9.31 7.20
N VAL A 106 -7.47 10.39 7.72
CA VAL A 106 -6.86 11.73 7.79
C VAL A 106 -7.10 12.39 9.15
N THR A 107 -8.08 11.92 9.90
CA THR A 107 -8.49 12.50 11.18
C THR A 107 -8.25 11.53 12.35
N PRO A 108 -8.08 12.05 13.59
CA PRO A 108 -8.02 11.19 14.77
C PRO A 108 -9.24 10.28 14.94
N SER A 109 -10.44 10.77 14.65
CA SER A 109 -11.68 9.96 14.76
C SER A 109 -11.63 8.76 13.82
N GLU A 110 -11.20 8.94 12.59
CA GLU A 110 -11.05 7.85 11.63
C GLU A 110 -9.97 6.86 12.08
N CYS A 111 -8.83 7.36 12.59
CA CYS A 111 -7.77 6.50 13.12
C CYS A 111 -8.27 5.57 14.23
N PHE A 112 -8.94 6.12 15.25
CA PHE A 112 -9.44 5.32 16.36
C PHE A 112 -10.60 4.40 15.95
N THR A 113 -11.47 4.83 15.05
CA THR A 113 -12.51 3.99 14.48
C THR A 113 -11.92 2.79 13.73
N ALA A 114 -10.90 3.02 12.91
CA ALA A 114 -10.22 1.95 12.18
C ALA A 114 -9.54 0.95 13.11
N LEU A 115 -8.83 1.43 14.13
CA LEU A 115 -8.17 0.58 15.13
C LEU A 115 -9.19 -0.24 15.93
N ALA A 116 -10.29 0.37 16.36
CA ALA A 116 -11.37 -0.33 17.07
C ALA A 116 -12.00 -1.43 16.21
N ALA A 117 -12.07 -1.26 14.89
CA ALA A 117 -12.55 -2.27 13.94
C ALA A 117 -11.50 -3.35 13.62
N GLY A 118 -10.27 -3.25 14.11
CA GLY A 118 -9.20 -4.24 13.99
C GLY A 118 -8.22 -4.00 12.84
N ALA A 119 -8.08 -2.78 12.33
CA ALA A 119 -7.09 -2.46 11.30
C ALA A 119 -5.66 -2.85 11.72
N ASP A 120 -4.88 -3.42 10.80
CA ASP A 120 -3.48 -3.80 11.05
C ASP A 120 -2.50 -2.64 10.88
N GLY A 121 -2.93 -1.58 10.22
CA GLY A 121 -2.19 -0.34 10.04
C GLY A 121 -3.10 0.70 9.41
N LEU A 122 -2.63 1.94 9.36
CA LEU A 122 -3.39 3.08 8.89
C LEU A 122 -2.69 3.73 7.70
N ASN A 123 -3.41 3.96 6.62
CA ASN A 123 -2.94 4.72 5.48
C ASN A 123 -3.37 6.19 5.64
N VAL A 124 -2.44 7.08 6.00
CA VAL A 124 -2.72 8.52 5.93
C VAL A 124 -2.81 8.90 4.46
N THR A 125 -4.03 9.11 3.97
CA THR A 125 -4.29 9.30 2.54
C THR A 125 -5.38 10.34 2.26
N PRO A 126 -5.12 11.35 1.40
CA PRO A 126 -3.83 11.65 0.76
C PRO A 126 -2.81 12.26 1.75
N ALA A 127 -1.61 11.70 1.82
CA ALA A 127 -0.57 12.22 2.72
C ALA A 127 -0.17 13.66 2.38
N SER A 128 -0.22 14.04 1.10
CA SER A 128 0.01 15.42 0.65
C SER A 128 -1.00 16.42 1.24
N MET A 129 -2.24 15.99 1.52
CA MET A 129 -3.26 16.83 2.15
C MET A 129 -3.03 16.99 3.66
N ALA A 130 -2.69 15.89 4.35
CA ALA A 130 -2.34 15.94 5.76
C ALA A 130 -1.06 16.76 6.01
N GLY A 131 -0.10 16.64 5.11
CA GLY A 131 1.25 17.21 5.24
C GLY A 131 2.04 16.58 6.39
N ILE A 132 3.32 16.93 6.49
CA ILE A 132 4.23 16.39 7.52
C ILE A 132 3.74 16.73 8.94
N ASN A 133 3.21 17.96 9.15
CA ASN A 133 2.75 18.40 10.47
C ASN A 133 1.48 17.64 10.90
N GLY A 134 0.52 17.44 9.98
CA GLY A 134 -0.68 16.66 10.24
C GLY A 134 -0.33 15.19 10.53
N PHE A 135 0.58 14.62 9.76
CA PHE A 135 1.08 13.27 9.99
C PHE A 135 1.71 13.11 11.40
N LYS A 136 2.59 14.03 11.77
CA LYS A 136 3.21 14.07 13.11
C LYS A 136 2.18 14.22 14.22
N ALA A 137 1.16 15.06 14.02
CA ALA A 137 0.08 15.24 14.99
C ALA A 137 -0.74 13.95 15.19
N LEU A 138 -1.08 13.25 14.10
CA LEU A 138 -1.74 11.94 14.18
C LEU A 138 -0.87 10.93 14.93
N ARG A 139 0.43 10.84 14.59
CA ARG A 139 1.36 9.91 15.25
C ARG A 139 1.39 10.09 16.78
N ALA A 140 1.38 11.34 17.23
CA ALA A 140 1.44 11.68 18.67
C ALA A 140 0.19 11.22 19.46
N LEU A 141 -0.95 11.03 18.80
CA LEU A 141 -2.21 10.60 19.42
C LEU A 141 -2.38 9.08 19.43
N LEU A 142 -1.71 8.38 18.53
CA LEU A 142 -1.93 6.95 18.30
C LEU A 142 -1.14 6.10 19.30
N PRO A 143 -1.64 4.90 19.65
CA PRO A 143 -0.90 3.94 20.47
C PRO A 143 0.49 3.66 19.88
N GLU A 144 1.46 3.46 20.76
CA GLU A 144 2.81 3.08 20.34
C GLU A 144 2.78 1.79 19.51
N GLY A 145 3.62 1.71 18.49
CA GLY A 145 3.67 0.57 17.60
C GLY A 145 2.58 0.50 16.53
N THR A 146 1.58 1.41 16.50
CA THR A 146 0.58 1.45 15.43
C THR A 146 1.28 1.72 14.09
N PRO A 147 1.21 0.81 13.09
CA PRO A 147 1.78 1.06 11.77
C PRO A 147 1.04 2.21 11.07
N LEU A 148 1.79 3.23 10.66
CA LEU A 148 1.24 4.43 10.02
C LEU A 148 1.97 4.68 8.69
N TYR A 149 1.26 4.53 7.58
CA TYR A 149 1.81 4.67 6.23
C TYR A 149 1.45 6.02 5.62
N ALA A 150 2.40 6.62 4.91
CA ALA A 150 2.13 7.81 4.10
C ALA A 150 1.78 7.38 2.67
N VAL A 151 0.57 7.69 2.22
CA VAL A 151 0.02 7.25 0.93
C VAL A 151 -0.55 8.43 0.15
N GLY A 152 -0.16 8.55 -1.11
CA GLY A 152 -0.68 9.59 -2.01
C GLY A 152 0.05 10.93 -1.94
N GLY A 153 0.78 11.23 -3.01
CA GLY A 153 1.50 12.49 -3.22
C GLY A 153 2.76 12.67 -2.38
N VAL A 154 3.40 11.56 -1.96
CA VAL A 154 4.66 11.57 -1.21
C VAL A 154 5.83 11.50 -2.18
N LYS A 155 6.69 12.51 -2.18
CA LYS A 155 7.92 12.51 -2.99
C LYS A 155 9.03 11.75 -2.28
N LEU A 156 9.88 11.05 -3.05
CA LEU A 156 11.04 10.32 -2.49
C LEU A 156 11.96 11.23 -1.65
N SER A 157 12.13 12.49 -2.05
CA SER A 157 12.91 13.49 -1.33
C SER A 157 12.33 13.89 0.05
N GLU A 158 11.08 13.51 0.32
CA GLU A 158 10.39 13.81 1.58
C GLU A 158 10.41 12.63 2.57
N PHE A 159 10.87 11.45 2.15
CA PHE A 159 10.87 10.24 2.98
C PHE A 159 11.48 10.46 4.36
N LYS A 160 12.66 11.12 4.42
CA LYS A 160 13.31 11.44 5.68
C LYS A 160 12.40 12.23 6.64
N LYS A 161 11.66 13.21 6.12
CA LYS A 161 10.76 14.03 6.93
C LYS A 161 9.58 13.22 7.47
N TYR A 162 9.00 12.33 6.64
CA TYR A 162 7.92 11.46 7.06
C TYR A 162 8.39 10.43 8.10
N VAL A 163 9.57 9.83 7.92
CA VAL A 163 10.14 8.89 8.91
C VAL A 163 10.40 9.59 10.24
N GLN A 164 10.95 10.81 10.22
CA GLN A 164 11.13 11.65 11.43
C GLN A 164 9.78 12.05 12.07
N ALA A 165 8.69 12.08 11.31
CA ALA A 165 7.35 12.29 11.82
C ALA A 165 6.69 10.99 12.34
N GLY A 166 7.38 9.84 12.29
CA GLY A 166 6.93 8.55 12.78
C GLY A 166 6.22 7.68 11.73
N CYS A 167 6.52 7.90 10.44
CA CYS A 167 6.03 7.06 9.35
C CYS A 167 6.67 5.68 9.40
N SER A 168 5.84 4.63 9.28
CA SER A 168 6.28 3.23 9.27
C SER A 168 6.58 2.71 7.86
N GLY A 169 6.11 3.37 6.82
CA GLY A 169 6.29 2.96 5.43
C GLY A 169 5.50 3.83 4.45
N PHE A 170 5.58 3.49 3.18
CA PHE A 170 5.05 4.32 2.09
C PHE A 170 4.19 3.53 1.12
N GLY A 171 3.04 4.10 0.72
CA GLY A 171 2.28 3.66 -0.43
C GLY A 171 2.61 4.54 -1.64
N LEU A 172 3.20 3.93 -2.68
CA LEU A 172 3.72 4.63 -3.84
C LEU A 172 2.97 4.19 -5.11
N GLY A 173 2.38 5.14 -5.81
CA GLY A 173 1.67 4.95 -7.07
C GLY A 173 2.48 5.49 -8.24
N SER A 174 2.22 6.71 -8.66
CA SER A 174 2.85 7.36 -9.81
C SER A 174 4.37 7.54 -9.69
N GLU A 175 4.91 7.42 -8.50
CA GLU A 175 6.35 7.43 -8.23
C GLU A 175 7.02 6.15 -8.74
N ILE A 176 6.28 5.04 -8.84
CA ILE A 176 6.79 3.72 -9.26
C ILE A 176 6.22 3.29 -10.61
N TYR A 177 4.92 3.53 -10.85
CA TYR A 177 4.22 3.04 -12.03
C TYR A 177 3.22 4.04 -12.59
N ILE A 178 3.27 4.23 -13.91
CA ILE A 178 2.22 4.90 -14.70
C ILE A 178 1.91 4.03 -15.92
N PRO A 179 0.63 3.83 -16.29
CA PRO A 179 0.26 3.09 -17.50
C PRO A 179 1.01 3.57 -18.73
N GLY A 180 1.56 2.62 -19.50
CA GLY A 180 2.33 2.92 -20.72
C GLY A 180 3.84 3.12 -20.52
N TRP A 181 4.33 3.09 -19.28
CA TRP A 181 5.77 3.04 -19.07
C TRP A 181 6.37 1.70 -19.50
N SER A 182 7.61 1.74 -20.02
CA SER A 182 8.39 0.53 -20.28
C SER A 182 8.79 -0.13 -18.97
N ILE A 183 9.13 -1.41 -19.03
CA ILE A 183 9.60 -2.16 -17.87
C ILE A 183 10.89 -1.56 -17.28
N ASP A 184 11.83 -1.12 -18.14
CA ASP A 184 13.05 -0.45 -17.72
C ASP A 184 12.74 0.83 -16.92
N LYS A 185 11.74 1.59 -17.35
CA LYS A 185 11.30 2.80 -16.66
C LYS A 185 10.74 2.48 -15.28
N VAL A 186 9.97 1.39 -15.17
CA VAL A 186 9.45 0.91 -13.88
C VAL A 186 10.59 0.46 -12.97
N ALA A 187 11.56 -0.28 -13.52
CA ALA A 187 12.75 -0.74 -12.78
C ALA A 187 13.55 0.44 -12.22
N ASP A 188 13.85 1.45 -13.04
CA ASP A 188 14.57 2.66 -12.62
C ASP A 188 13.84 3.39 -11.48
N LYS A 189 12.52 3.54 -11.60
CA LYS A 189 11.71 4.23 -10.60
C LYS A 189 11.60 3.44 -9.30
N ALA A 190 11.45 2.13 -9.39
CA ALA A 190 11.42 1.24 -8.24
C ALA A 190 12.78 1.21 -7.52
N ALA A 191 13.89 1.15 -8.26
CA ALA A 191 15.24 1.22 -7.70
C ALA A 191 15.45 2.53 -6.93
N ALA A 192 15.09 3.67 -7.52
CA ALA A 192 15.18 4.97 -6.85
C ALA A 192 14.33 5.03 -5.55
N ALA A 193 13.14 4.41 -5.55
CA ALA A 193 12.30 4.33 -4.35
C ALA A 193 12.91 3.44 -3.27
N VAL A 194 13.53 2.33 -3.66
CA VAL A 194 14.26 1.42 -2.77
C VAL A 194 15.44 2.14 -2.13
N ASP A 195 16.26 2.84 -2.92
CA ASP A 195 17.44 3.58 -2.43
C ASP A 195 17.02 4.68 -1.44
N ALA A 196 15.97 5.43 -1.78
CA ALA A 196 15.42 6.46 -0.89
C ALA A 196 14.90 5.87 0.43
N HIS A 197 14.22 4.70 0.37
CA HIS A 197 13.73 3.98 1.55
C HIS A 197 14.89 3.51 2.42
N ASP A 198 15.87 2.81 1.84
CA ASP A 198 16.99 2.23 2.60
C ASP A 198 17.84 3.32 3.24
N THR A 199 18.04 4.44 2.55
CA THR A 199 18.77 5.59 3.11
C THR A 199 18.15 6.11 4.41
N VAL A 200 16.83 6.02 4.57
CA VAL A 200 16.14 6.58 5.74
C VAL A 200 15.78 5.56 6.81
N PHE A 201 15.71 4.26 6.48
CA PHE A 201 15.40 3.21 7.47
C PHE A 201 16.64 2.46 7.97
N ASP A 202 17.75 2.44 7.22
CA ASP A 202 19.02 1.81 7.65
C ASP A 202 19.95 2.78 8.39
N GLY A 203 19.65 4.06 8.37
CA GLY A 203 20.43 5.10 9.04
C GLY A 203 19.99 5.42 10.48
N PHE A 204 19.09 4.61 11.08
CA PHE A 204 18.63 4.77 12.47
C PHE A 204 18.89 3.53 13.29
#